data_ed74d728290263f8641b68cca62970d4
#
_entry.id   ed74d728290263f8641b68cca62970d4
#
_cell.length_a   1.000
_cell.length_b   1.000
_cell.length_c   1.000
_cell.angle_alpha   90.00
_cell.angle_beta   90.00
_cell.angle_gamma   90.00
#
_symmetry.space_group_name_H-M   'P 1'
#
loop_
_entity.id
_entity.type
_entity.pdbx_description
1 polymer ?
#
loop_
_entity_poly.entity_id
_entity_poly.type
_entity_poly.pdbx_seq_one_letter_code
_entity_poly.pdbx_strand_id
1 'polypeptide(L)'
;MAYSKIKQPKISDVIMGQLEQMILEGSLQPGQKLPPERELALQFEVSRPSLREAIQKLEAKGLLLRRQGGGTYVKEQLWQSLADPIVELMHSDSESQYDLLEFRHATEGMMAYFAALRGTDADMQNIKRTIMDVEAAGEIEQQAEAIVCFYRAIAEASHNVAMLHLVLSLAPVLHKNVAQNLELLNRREEASTMANDHRLALLAAIIRRDPDAAREASNEHLSYIEEVMLSMREEDSRLQRSLRRLKSGD
;
A
#
# COMPACT_ATOMS: atom_id res chain seq x y z
N MET A 1 18.04 0.32 53.82
CA MET A 1 18.22 0.25 52.38
C MET A 1 17.09 -0.61 51.82
N ALA A 2 16.20 -0.06 51.01
CA ALA A 2 15.10 -0.81 50.38
C ALA A 2 15.53 -1.22 48.99
N TYR A 3 15.80 -2.49 48.77
CA TYR A 3 16.09 -3.04 47.46
C TYR A 3 14.78 -3.13 46.66
N SER A 4 14.69 -2.45 45.52
CA SER A 4 13.57 -2.62 44.59
C SER A 4 13.75 -3.89 43.77
N LYS A 5 12.70 -4.71 43.69
CA LYS A 5 12.70 -5.98 42.96
C LYS A 5 12.82 -5.71 41.47
N ILE A 6 13.90 -6.12 40.83
CA ILE A 6 14.08 -6.04 39.37
C ILE A 6 13.13 -7.08 38.76
N LYS A 7 12.05 -6.61 38.10
CA LYS A 7 11.16 -7.47 37.31
C LYS A 7 11.81 -7.73 35.95
N GLN A 8 12.32 -8.93 35.74
CA GLN A 8 12.64 -9.36 34.37
C GLN A 8 11.34 -9.49 33.55
N PRO A 9 11.30 -9.00 32.28
CA PRO A 9 10.15 -9.20 31.46
C PRO A 9 9.91 -10.70 31.23
N LYS A 10 8.65 -11.11 31.16
CA LYS A 10 8.32 -12.50 30.85
C LYS A 10 8.75 -12.79 29.39
N ILE A 11 9.25 -13.98 29.13
CA ILE A 11 9.65 -14.43 27.79
C ILE A 11 8.49 -14.25 26.79
N SER A 12 7.25 -14.52 27.21
CA SER A 12 6.05 -14.28 26.38
C SER A 12 5.86 -12.82 25.99
N ASP A 13 6.22 -11.85 26.83
CA ASP A 13 6.12 -10.42 26.52
C ASP A 13 7.23 -9.99 25.56
N VAL A 14 8.42 -10.56 25.66
CA VAL A 14 9.52 -10.32 24.71
C VAL A 14 9.16 -10.84 23.32
N ILE A 15 8.66 -12.08 23.24
CA ILE A 15 8.20 -12.67 21.96
C ILE A 15 7.07 -11.84 21.36
N MET A 16 6.09 -11.44 22.18
CA MET A 16 4.98 -10.60 21.76
C MET A 16 5.50 -9.30 21.15
N GLY A 17 6.43 -8.60 21.81
CA GLY A 17 7.01 -7.36 21.33
C GLY A 17 7.77 -7.53 20.00
N GLN A 18 8.52 -8.62 19.83
CA GLN A 18 9.21 -8.91 18.58
C GLN A 18 8.23 -9.18 17.43
N LEU A 19 7.18 -9.98 17.65
CA LEU A 19 6.16 -10.22 16.64
C LEU A 19 5.36 -8.95 16.32
N GLU A 20 5.04 -8.12 17.32
CA GLU A 20 4.43 -6.79 17.10
C GLU A 20 5.30 -5.92 16.21
N GLN A 21 6.60 -5.87 16.50
CA GLN A 21 7.53 -5.09 15.70
C GLN A 21 7.61 -5.61 14.27
N MET A 22 7.67 -6.93 14.04
CA MET A 22 7.66 -7.52 12.70
C MET A 22 6.37 -7.20 11.93
N ILE A 23 5.22 -7.15 12.60
CA ILE A 23 3.95 -6.74 12.00
C ILE A 23 3.98 -5.24 11.66
N LEU A 24 4.47 -4.41 12.58
CA LEU A 24 4.57 -2.96 12.39
C LEU A 24 5.52 -2.61 11.24
N GLU A 25 6.67 -3.26 11.15
CA GLU A 25 7.68 -3.05 10.11
C GLU A 25 7.30 -3.67 8.76
N GLY A 26 6.20 -4.43 8.68
CA GLY A 26 5.75 -5.10 7.47
C GLY A 26 6.51 -6.39 7.12
N SER A 27 7.43 -6.84 7.98
CA SER A 27 8.12 -8.13 7.82
C SER A 27 7.16 -9.32 7.95
N LEU A 28 6.10 -9.15 8.73
CA LEU A 28 4.91 -10.00 8.76
C LEU A 28 3.75 -9.22 8.14
N GLN A 29 3.33 -9.65 6.96
CA GLN A 29 2.30 -8.94 6.20
C GLN A 29 0.88 -9.28 6.67
N PRO A 30 -0.09 -8.35 6.54
CA PRO A 30 -1.50 -8.67 6.74
C PRO A 30 -1.93 -9.89 5.91
N GLY A 31 -2.71 -10.79 6.51
CA GLY A 31 -3.11 -12.06 5.88
C GLY A 31 -2.05 -13.16 5.88
N GLN A 32 -0.81 -12.86 6.19
CA GLN A 32 0.27 -13.85 6.19
C GLN A 32 0.06 -14.90 7.27
N LYS A 33 0.24 -16.18 6.89
CA LYS A 33 0.24 -17.31 7.81
C LYS A 33 1.55 -17.39 8.57
N LEU A 34 1.48 -17.45 9.89
CA LEU A 34 2.64 -17.73 10.74
C LEU A 34 3.06 -19.21 10.59
N PRO A 35 4.37 -19.50 10.72
CA PRO A 35 4.83 -20.87 10.85
C PRO A 35 4.11 -21.61 11.99
N PRO A 36 4.01 -22.96 11.95
CA PRO A 36 3.43 -23.72 13.04
C PRO A 36 4.10 -23.41 14.38
N GLU A 37 3.32 -23.37 15.47
CA GLU A 37 3.83 -23.05 16.82
C GLU A 37 5.11 -23.85 17.18
N ARG A 38 5.20 -25.11 16.71
CA ARG A 38 6.39 -25.95 16.97
C ARG A 38 7.64 -25.40 16.29
N GLU A 39 7.51 -24.96 15.06
CA GLU A 39 8.61 -24.42 14.27
C GLU A 39 9.01 -23.03 14.76
N LEU A 40 8.03 -22.17 15.01
CA LEU A 40 8.26 -20.83 15.51
C LEU A 40 8.90 -20.83 16.91
N ALA A 41 8.53 -21.78 17.77
CA ALA A 41 9.17 -21.96 19.08
C ALA A 41 10.65 -22.37 18.96
N LEU A 42 10.99 -23.16 17.94
CA LEU A 42 12.38 -23.51 17.64
C LEU A 42 13.18 -22.31 17.11
N GLN A 43 12.59 -21.51 16.21
CA GLN A 43 13.22 -20.30 15.65
C GLN A 43 13.50 -19.25 16.72
N PHE A 44 12.60 -19.08 17.67
CA PHE A 44 12.78 -18.17 18.84
C PHE A 44 13.60 -18.78 19.98
N GLU A 45 13.98 -20.05 19.90
CA GLU A 45 14.67 -20.81 20.97
C GLU A 45 13.92 -20.74 22.31
N VAL A 46 12.60 -20.84 22.29
CA VAL A 46 11.74 -20.71 23.47
C VAL A 46 10.84 -21.92 23.68
N SER A 47 10.26 -22.01 24.89
CA SER A 47 9.26 -23.05 25.17
C SER A 47 7.95 -22.79 24.39
N ARG A 48 7.31 -23.87 23.91
CA ARG A 48 5.99 -23.78 23.24
C ARG A 48 4.91 -23.10 24.10
N PRO A 49 4.82 -23.31 25.43
CA PRO A 49 3.89 -22.56 26.27
C PRO A 49 4.13 -21.06 26.27
N SER A 50 5.38 -20.59 26.33
CA SER A 50 5.71 -19.15 26.27
C SER A 50 5.32 -18.52 24.93
N LEU A 51 5.58 -19.23 23.81
CA LEU A 51 5.16 -18.77 22.51
C LEU A 51 3.63 -18.72 22.38
N ARG A 52 2.93 -19.74 22.87
CA ARG A 52 1.47 -19.78 22.85
C ARG A 52 0.84 -18.63 23.64
N GLU A 53 1.41 -18.31 24.83
CA GLU A 53 0.97 -17.15 25.62
C GLU A 53 1.18 -15.84 24.84
N ALA A 54 2.31 -15.68 24.14
CA ALA A 54 2.57 -14.51 23.31
C ALA A 54 1.55 -14.39 22.15
N ILE A 55 1.29 -15.48 21.44
CA ILE A 55 0.29 -15.52 20.36
C ILE A 55 -1.11 -15.17 20.90
N GLN A 56 -1.52 -15.72 22.06
CA GLN A 56 -2.81 -15.38 22.67
C GLN A 56 -2.93 -13.90 23.04
N LYS A 57 -1.83 -13.28 23.52
CA LYS A 57 -1.81 -11.84 23.78
C LYS A 57 -1.97 -11.02 22.50
N LEU A 58 -1.34 -11.44 21.40
CA LEU A 58 -1.48 -10.80 20.09
C LEU A 58 -2.88 -10.99 19.49
N GLU A 59 -3.50 -12.16 19.71
CA GLU A 59 -4.90 -12.41 19.36
C GLU A 59 -5.84 -11.48 20.16
N ALA A 60 -5.60 -11.34 21.46
CA ALA A 60 -6.38 -10.44 22.33
C ALA A 60 -6.21 -8.95 21.92
N LYS A 61 -5.04 -8.56 21.41
CA LYS A 61 -4.80 -7.23 20.82
C LYS A 61 -5.40 -7.07 19.43
N GLY A 62 -5.93 -8.14 18.82
CA GLY A 62 -6.49 -8.10 17.49
C GLY A 62 -5.47 -8.04 16.36
N LEU A 63 -4.20 -8.36 16.63
CA LEU A 63 -3.12 -8.37 15.62
C LEU A 63 -3.01 -9.72 14.92
N LEU A 64 -3.38 -10.80 15.58
CA LEU A 64 -3.41 -12.16 15.03
C LEU A 64 -4.82 -12.72 15.05
N LEU A 65 -5.08 -13.67 14.15
CA LEU A 65 -6.33 -14.44 14.05
C LEU A 65 -5.98 -15.92 13.95
N ARG A 66 -6.59 -16.74 14.81
CA ARG A 66 -6.49 -18.19 14.72
C ARG A 66 -7.70 -18.75 13.93
N ARG A 67 -7.41 -19.51 12.86
CA ARG A 67 -8.44 -20.25 12.11
C ARG A 67 -8.46 -21.71 12.57
N GLN A 68 -9.63 -22.23 12.92
CA GLN A 68 -9.79 -23.62 13.39
C GLN A 68 -9.30 -24.58 12.28
N GLY A 69 -8.31 -25.42 12.59
CA GLY A 69 -7.68 -26.32 11.61
C GLY A 69 -6.74 -25.64 10.60
N GLY A 70 -6.68 -24.31 10.55
CA GLY A 70 -5.93 -23.56 9.54
C GLY A 70 -4.59 -22.97 10.00
N GLY A 71 -4.42 -22.72 11.29
CA GLY A 71 -3.22 -22.07 11.86
C GLY A 71 -3.47 -20.64 12.32
N THR A 72 -2.39 -19.91 12.60
CA THR A 72 -2.41 -18.52 13.04
C THR A 72 -2.00 -17.60 11.89
N TYR A 73 -2.72 -16.51 11.70
CA TYR A 73 -2.51 -15.55 10.62
C TYR A 73 -2.39 -14.15 11.21
N VAL A 74 -1.61 -13.29 10.57
CA VAL A 74 -1.68 -11.85 10.82
C VAL A 74 -3.05 -11.39 10.37
N LYS A 75 -3.74 -10.58 11.17
CA LYS A 75 -5.07 -10.10 10.79
C LYS A 75 -4.96 -9.23 9.54
N GLU A 76 -5.73 -9.56 8.51
CA GLU A 76 -5.71 -8.86 7.21
C GLU A 76 -6.03 -7.38 7.37
N GLN A 77 -6.78 -7.03 8.39
CA GLN A 77 -7.39 -5.73 8.58
C GLN A 77 -7.05 -5.19 9.97
N LEU A 78 -5.80 -4.76 10.14
CA LEU A 78 -5.36 -4.16 11.41
C LEU A 78 -6.06 -2.80 11.69
N TRP A 79 -6.57 -2.13 10.65
CA TRP A 79 -7.18 -0.79 10.70
C TRP A 79 -8.60 -0.73 10.13
N GLN A 80 -9.24 -1.86 9.85
CA GLN A 80 -10.53 -1.95 9.15
C GLN A 80 -11.68 -1.20 9.83
N SER A 81 -11.66 -1.01 11.15
CA SER A 81 -12.75 -0.34 11.85
C SER A 81 -12.95 1.15 11.48
N LEU A 82 -11.92 1.76 10.85
CA LEU A 82 -12.01 3.15 10.36
C LEU A 82 -12.11 3.24 8.83
N ALA A 83 -11.55 2.26 8.10
CA ALA A 83 -11.45 2.31 6.66
C ALA A 83 -12.69 1.75 5.93
N ASP A 84 -13.34 0.71 6.44
CA ASP A 84 -14.43 0.04 5.73
C ASP A 84 -15.60 0.95 5.30
N PRO A 85 -16.18 1.82 6.18
CA PRO A 85 -17.25 2.70 5.75
C PRO A 85 -16.79 3.78 4.76
N ILE A 86 -15.56 4.28 4.93
CA ILE A 86 -14.97 5.29 4.04
C ILE A 86 -14.65 4.66 2.68
N VAL A 87 -14.08 3.46 2.68
CA VAL A 87 -13.78 2.69 1.46
C VAL A 87 -15.06 2.40 0.68
N GLU A 88 -16.16 2.01 1.34
CA GLU A 88 -17.44 1.74 0.69
C GLU A 88 -18.07 3.02 0.12
N LEU A 89 -17.99 4.14 0.84
CA LEU A 89 -18.43 5.44 0.35
C LEU A 89 -17.61 5.92 -0.84
N MET A 90 -16.30 5.75 -0.81
CA MET A 90 -15.39 6.07 -1.94
C MET A 90 -15.63 5.19 -3.18
N HIS A 91 -16.23 4.02 -3.01
CA HIS A 91 -16.58 3.15 -4.13
C HIS A 91 -17.82 3.61 -4.91
N SER A 92 -18.70 4.38 -4.30
CA SER A 92 -20.02 4.71 -4.84
C SER A 92 -20.10 6.08 -5.51
N ASP A 93 -19.12 6.98 -5.30
CA ASP A 93 -19.18 8.35 -5.78
C ASP A 93 -17.98 8.75 -6.65
N SER A 94 -18.28 9.38 -7.79
CA SER A 94 -17.27 9.87 -8.72
C SER A 94 -16.46 11.08 -8.18
N GLU A 95 -16.99 11.83 -7.20
CA GLU A 95 -16.27 12.91 -6.54
C GLU A 95 -15.17 12.37 -5.63
N SER A 96 -15.43 11.25 -4.96
CA SER A 96 -14.45 10.59 -4.08
C SER A 96 -13.16 10.14 -4.79
N GLN A 97 -13.16 10.04 -6.12
CA GLN A 97 -11.94 9.76 -6.89
C GLN A 97 -10.98 10.96 -6.87
N TYR A 98 -11.49 12.19 -6.86
CA TYR A 98 -10.66 13.40 -6.73
C TYR A 98 -10.14 13.55 -5.32
N ASP A 99 -10.97 13.30 -4.30
CA ASP A 99 -10.54 13.31 -2.90
C ASP A 99 -9.41 12.30 -2.66
N LEU A 100 -9.52 11.11 -3.28
CA LEU A 100 -8.45 10.10 -3.22
C LEU A 100 -7.17 10.59 -3.91
N LEU A 101 -7.29 11.30 -5.03
CA LEU A 101 -6.14 11.83 -5.75
C LEU A 101 -5.45 12.93 -4.95
N GLU A 102 -6.20 13.85 -4.33
CA GLU A 102 -5.65 14.85 -3.39
C GLU A 102 -4.93 14.19 -2.21
N PHE A 103 -5.53 13.15 -1.64
CA PHE A 103 -4.89 12.36 -0.59
C PHE A 103 -3.59 11.70 -1.06
N ARG A 104 -3.56 11.15 -2.28
CA ARG A 104 -2.36 10.58 -2.89
C ARG A 104 -1.28 11.65 -3.08
N HIS A 105 -1.62 12.84 -3.57
CA HIS A 105 -0.69 13.97 -3.67
C HIS A 105 -0.04 14.30 -2.31
N ALA A 106 -0.85 14.39 -1.26
CA ALA A 106 -0.34 14.70 0.07
C ALA A 106 0.59 13.63 0.66
N THR A 107 0.38 12.36 0.28
CA THR A 107 1.06 11.23 0.92
C THR A 107 2.16 10.59 0.06
N GLU A 108 1.93 10.35 -1.23
CA GLU A 108 2.87 9.64 -2.11
C GLU A 108 4.15 10.45 -2.36
N GLY A 109 4.04 11.77 -2.54
CA GLY A 109 5.20 12.64 -2.67
C GLY A 109 6.12 12.61 -1.44
N MET A 110 5.54 12.58 -0.24
CA MET A 110 6.33 12.45 0.99
C MET A 110 6.87 11.04 1.20
N MET A 111 6.18 10.00 0.77
CA MET A 111 6.72 8.64 0.77
C MET A 111 7.91 8.51 -0.16
N ALA A 112 7.83 9.08 -1.37
CA ALA A 112 8.93 9.12 -2.33
C ALA A 112 10.15 9.89 -1.78
N TYR A 113 9.92 11.04 -1.15
CA TYR A 113 10.95 11.82 -0.47
C TYR A 113 11.68 10.98 0.58
N PHE A 114 10.96 10.34 1.49
CA PHE A 114 11.56 9.52 2.54
C PHE A 114 12.21 8.25 2.00
N ALA A 115 11.67 7.64 0.95
CA ALA A 115 12.28 6.49 0.30
C ALA A 115 13.65 6.84 -0.29
N ALA A 116 13.76 7.98 -0.98
CA ALA A 116 15.04 8.47 -1.49
C ALA A 116 16.04 8.78 -0.36
N LEU A 117 15.55 9.38 0.75
CA LEU A 117 16.36 9.79 1.88
C LEU A 117 16.86 8.63 2.76
N ARG A 118 16.02 7.61 2.99
CA ARG A 118 16.23 6.57 4.02
C ARG A 118 16.38 5.17 3.46
N GLY A 119 15.84 4.90 2.27
CA GLY A 119 15.78 3.56 1.70
C GLY A 119 17.16 2.91 1.62
N THR A 120 17.24 1.62 1.89
CA THR A 120 18.46 0.81 1.78
C THR A 120 18.70 0.38 0.33
N ASP A 121 19.85 -0.23 0.05
CA ASP A 121 20.11 -0.77 -1.29
C ASP A 121 19.17 -1.94 -1.62
N ALA A 122 18.74 -2.70 -0.61
CA ALA A 122 17.74 -3.75 -0.76
C ALA A 122 16.37 -3.17 -1.16
N ASP A 123 15.96 -2.05 -0.55
CA ASP A 123 14.74 -1.35 -0.92
C ASP A 123 14.81 -0.85 -2.36
N MET A 124 15.94 -0.28 -2.78
CA MET A 124 16.15 0.18 -4.16
C MET A 124 16.02 -0.96 -5.17
N GLN A 125 16.56 -2.13 -4.83
CA GLN A 125 16.41 -3.33 -5.68
C GLN A 125 14.95 -3.80 -5.72
N ASN A 126 14.24 -3.77 -4.60
CA ASN A 126 12.84 -4.14 -4.54
C ASN A 126 11.97 -3.20 -5.40
N ILE A 127 12.14 -1.87 -5.28
CA ILE A 127 11.40 -0.89 -6.08
C ILE A 127 11.69 -1.10 -7.59
N LYS A 128 12.94 -1.34 -7.98
CA LYS A 128 13.29 -1.65 -9.37
C LYS A 128 12.59 -2.90 -9.89
N ARG A 129 12.48 -3.94 -9.07
CA ARG A 129 11.80 -5.17 -9.46
C ARG A 129 10.32 -4.92 -9.71
N THR A 130 9.63 -4.19 -8.82
CA THR A 130 8.19 -3.93 -8.98
C THR A 130 7.87 -3.13 -10.25
N ILE A 131 8.74 -2.23 -10.70
CA ILE A 131 8.52 -1.50 -11.95
C ILE A 131 8.68 -2.42 -13.17
N MET A 132 9.58 -3.39 -13.12
CA MET A 132 9.70 -4.40 -14.18
C MET A 132 8.45 -5.28 -14.26
N ASP A 133 7.83 -5.59 -13.11
CA ASP A 133 6.56 -6.33 -13.06
C ASP A 133 5.43 -5.52 -13.72
N VAL A 134 5.41 -4.17 -13.57
CA VAL A 134 4.46 -3.28 -14.28
C VAL A 134 4.64 -3.35 -15.79
N GLU A 135 5.89 -3.32 -16.27
CA GLU A 135 6.20 -3.40 -17.71
C GLU A 135 5.86 -4.77 -18.31
N ALA A 136 5.98 -5.84 -17.53
CA ALA A 136 5.68 -7.21 -17.95
C ALA A 136 4.18 -7.54 -17.92
N ALA A 137 3.36 -6.78 -17.23
CA ALA A 137 1.93 -7.03 -17.07
C ALA A 137 1.17 -6.77 -18.38
N GLY A 138 0.39 -7.76 -18.84
CA GLY A 138 -0.34 -7.69 -20.11
C GLY A 138 -1.78 -7.19 -19.96
N GLU A 139 -2.43 -7.46 -18.83
CA GLU A 139 -3.83 -7.12 -18.57
C GLU A 139 -3.94 -5.97 -17.57
N ILE A 140 -4.98 -5.14 -17.70
CA ILE A 140 -5.21 -3.96 -16.85
C ILE A 140 -5.20 -4.31 -15.36
N GLU A 141 -5.87 -5.39 -14.97
CA GLU A 141 -5.92 -5.83 -13.57
C GLU A 141 -4.54 -6.24 -13.03
N GLN A 142 -3.74 -6.95 -13.83
CA GLN A 142 -2.38 -7.33 -13.48
C GLN A 142 -1.47 -6.09 -13.39
N GLN A 143 -1.64 -5.15 -14.32
CA GLN A 143 -0.90 -3.90 -14.33
C GLN A 143 -1.27 -3.03 -13.11
N ALA A 144 -2.55 -2.96 -12.73
CA ALA A 144 -3.00 -2.25 -11.54
C ALA A 144 -2.41 -2.85 -10.26
N GLU A 145 -2.41 -4.17 -10.13
CA GLU A 145 -1.78 -4.87 -8.99
C GLU A 145 -0.28 -4.58 -8.92
N ALA A 146 0.43 -4.65 -10.05
CA ALA A 146 1.86 -4.35 -10.10
C ALA A 146 2.16 -2.89 -9.72
N ILE A 147 1.34 -1.93 -10.15
CA ILE A 147 1.46 -0.51 -9.78
C ILE A 147 1.22 -0.31 -8.28
N VAL A 148 0.22 -0.97 -7.69
CA VAL A 148 -0.01 -0.90 -6.24
C VAL A 148 1.18 -1.50 -5.47
N CYS A 149 1.75 -2.60 -5.98
CA CYS A 149 2.99 -3.16 -5.41
C CYS A 149 4.17 -2.19 -5.51
N PHE A 150 4.29 -1.42 -6.59
CA PHE A 150 5.32 -0.38 -6.72
C PHE A 150 5.16 0.72 -5.66
N TYR A 151 3.95 1.26 -5.46
CA TYR A 151 3.71 2.26 -4.40
C TYR A 151 3.92 1.70 -3.00
N ARG A 152 3.56 0.43 -2.77
CA ARG A 152 3.87 -0.25 -1.52
C ARG A 152 5.37 -0.36 -1.28
N ALA A 153 6.16 -0.72 -2.28
CA ALA A 153 7.61 -0.80 -2.17
C ALA A 153 8.24 0.57 -1.84
N ILE A 154 7.69 1.67 -2.38
CA ILE A 154 8.11 3.03 -2.02
C ILE A 154 7.75 3.34 -0.56
N ALA A 155 6.55 2.97 -0.11
CA ALA A 155 6.13 3.16 1.26
C ALA A 155 6.99 2.36 2.26
N GLU A 156 7.35 1.11 1.93
CA GLU A 156 8.29 0.29 2.69
C GLU A 156 9.67 0.98 2.79
N ALA A 157 10.20 1.44 1.65
CA ALA A 157 11.48 2.14 1.57
C ALA A 157 11.51 3.50 2.29
N SER A 158 10.37 4.10 2.56
CA SER A 158 10.26 5.33 3.36
C SER A 158 10.66 5.11 4.82
N HIS A 159 10.71 3.86 5.30
CA HIS A 159 10.91 3.48 6.70
C HIS A 159 9.99 4.27 7.66
N ASN A 160 8.76 4.57 7.20
CA ASN A 160 7.71 5.18 8.01
C ASN A 160 6.54 4.21 8.14
N VAL A 161 6.46 3.58 9.30
CA VAL A 161 5.45 2.56 9.62
C VAL A 161 4.01 3.07 9.42
N ALA A 162 3.73 4.32 9.78
CA ALA A 162 2.40 4.90 9.63
C ALA A 162 2.01 5.03 8.14
N MET A 163 2.93 5.50 7.29
CA MET A 163 2.72 5.60 5.84
C MET A 163 2.53 4.21 5.21
N LEU A 164 3.35 3.23 5.60
CA LEU A 164 3.22 1.86 5.11
C LEU A 164 1.83 1.28 5.42
N HIS A 165 1.40 1.35 6.68
CA HIS A 165 0.09 0.82 7.07
C HIS A 165 -1.08 1.57 6.44
N LEU A 166 -0.92 2.85 6.17
CA LEU A 166 -1.91 3.63 5.44
C LEU A 166 -2.08 3.12 4.01
N VAL A 167 -0.98 2.90 3.29
CA VAL A 167 -1.00 2.30 1.93
C VAL A 167 -1.58 0.90 1.94
N LEU A 168 -1.18 0.05 2.89
CA LEU A 168 -1.71 -1.31 3.02
C LEU A 168 -3.23 -1.32 3.29
N SER A 169 -3.72 -0.38 4.10
CA SER A 169 -5.16 -0.27 4.41
C SER A 169 -5.98 0.21 3.22
N LEU A 170 -5.41 1.06 2.38
CA LEU A 170 -6.07 1.62 1.20
C LEU A 170 -5.79 0.81 -0.08
N ALA A 171 -4.97 -0.24 -0.02
CA ALA A 171 -4.58 -1.01 -1.19
C ALA A 171 -5.76 -1.46 -2.08
N PRO A 172 -6.92 -1.95 -1.56
CA PRO A 172 -8.05 -2.32 -2.40
C PRO A 172 -8.67 -1.13 -3.15
N VAL A 173 -8.72 0.05 -2.50
CA VAL A 173 -9.22 1.29 -3.11
C VAL A 173 -8.25 1.79 -4.17
N LEU A 174 -6.96 1.80 -3.85
CA LEU A 174 -5.90 2.18 -4.77
C LEU A 174 -5.89 1.29 -6.00
N HIS A 175 -6.02 -0.03 -5.84
CA HIS A 175 -6.08 -0.99 -6.95
C HIS A 175 -7.22 -0.64 -7.91
N LYS A 176 -8.44 -0.45 -7.40
CA LYS A 176 -9.59 -0.08 -8.23
C LYS A 176 -9.39 1.27 -8.92
N ASN A 177 -8.90 2.28 -8.20
CA ASN A 177 -8.63 3.60 -8.76
C ASN A 177 -7.57 3.52 -9.87
N VAL A 178 -6.49 2.78 -9.65
CA VAL A 178 -5.43 2.58 -10.65
C VAL A 178 -5.96 1.84 -11.87
N ALA A 179 -6.76 0.78 -11.70
CA ALA A 179 -7.38 0.06 -12.81
C ALA A 179 -8.27 0.99 -13.66
N GLN A 180 -9.11 1.80 -13.02
CA GLN A 180 -9.95 2.80 -13.72
C GLN A 180 -9.11 3.85 -14.46
N ASN A 181 -8.03 4.33 -13.85
CA ASN A 181 -7.12 5.27 -14.50
C ASN A 181 -6.43 4.66 -15.71
N LEU A 182 -6.00 3.39 -15.61
CA LEU A 182 -5.41 2.65 -16.73
C LEU A 182 -6.41 2.46 -17.89
N GLU A 183 -7.68 2.16 -17.61
CA GLU A 183 -8.72 2.08 -18.62
C GLU A 183 -8.88 3.40 -19.38
N LEU A 184 -8.80 4.53 -18.68
CA LEU A 184 -8.86 5.86 -19.30
C LEU A 184 -7.59 6.16 -20.09
N LEU A 185 -6.41 5.99 -19.51
CA LEU A 185 -5.12 6.27 -20.15
C LEU A 185 -4.93 5.44 -21.41
N ASN A 186 -5.32 4.16 -21.40
CA ASN A 186 -5.17 3.25 -22.53
C ASN A 186 -6.09 3.59 -23.72
N ARG A 187 -7.04 4.51 -23.57
CA ARG A 187 -7.79 5.09 -24.71
C ARG A 187 -6.92 5.97 -25.59
N ARG A 188 -5.76 6.43 -25.08
CA ARG A 188 -4.80 7.28 -25.79
C ARG A 188 -3.39 6.75 -25.51
N GLU A 189 -2.75 6.20 -26.53
CA GLU A 189 -1.40 5.63 -26.43
C GLU A 189 -0.38 6.66 -25.87
N GLU A 190 -0.47 7.91 -26.29
CA GLU A 190 0.37 8.99 -25.79
C GLU A 190 0.21 9.22 -24.27
N ALA A 191 -1.03 9.14 -23.77
CA ALA A 191 -1.30 9.34 -22.34
C ALA A 191 -0.75 8.18 -21.50
N SER A 192 -0.89 6.96 -21.96
CA SER A 192 -0.33 5.78 -21.30
C SER A 192 1.20 5.84 -21.27
N THR A 193 1.83 6.20 -22.39
CA THR A 193 3.29 6.35 -22.46
C THR A 193 3.79 7.43 -21.50
N MET A 194 3.19 8.62 -21.51
CA MET A 194 3.58 9.72 -20.62
C MET A 194 3.41 9.36 -19.14
N ALA A 195 2.32 8.70 -18.78
CA ALA A 195 2.12 8.23 -17.38
C ALA A 195 3.21 7.23 -16.96
N ASN A 196 3.67 6.39 -17.88
CA ASN A 196 4.78 5.47 -17.61
C ASN A 196 6.12 6.21 -17.48
N ASP A 197 6.38 7.19 -18.35
CA ASP A 197 7.60 8.02 -18.31
C ASP A 197 7.72 8.76 -16.97
N HIS A 198 6.62 9.33 -16.47
CA HIS A 198 6.59 9.98 -15.15
C HIS A 198 6.90 8.99 -14.02
N ARG A 199 6.40 7.74 -14.12
CA ARG A 199 6.68 6.69 -13.13
C ARG A 199 8.15 6.29 -13.16
N LEU A 200 8.75 6.21 -14.33
CA LEU A 200 10.19 5.95 -14.51
C LEU A 200 11.05 7.12 -14.01
N ALA A 201 10.59 8.36 -14.19
CA ALA A 201 11.26 9.54 -13.62
C ALA A 201 11.26 9.52 -12.10
N LEU A 202 10.13 9.16 -11.47
CA LEU A 202 10.02 8.95 -10.04
C LEU A 202 11.00 7.87 -9.54
N LEU A 203 11.02 6.71 -10.19
CA LEU A 203 11.98 5.65 -9.88
C LEU A 203 13.41 6.17 -9.96
N ALA A 204 13.77 6.87 -11.05
CA ALA A 204 15.10 7.39 -11.26
C ALA A 204 15.53 8.37 -10.16
N ALA A 205 14.63 9.25 -9.70
CA ALA A 205 14.89 10.19 -8.62
C ALA A 205 15.14 9.46 -7.28
N ILE A 206 14.32 8.47 -6.96
CA ILE A 206 14.48 7.62 -5.75
C ILE A 206 15.85 6.92 -5.78
N ILE A 207 16.20 6.30 -6.91
CA ILE A 207 17.46 5.55 -7.06
C ILE A 207 18.68 6.48 -6.96
N ARG A 208 18.59 7.72 -7.47
CA ARG A 208 19.66 8.72 -7.31
C ARG A 208 19.76 9.28 -5.90
N ARG A 209 18.89 8.87 -4.99
CA ARG A 209 18.87 9.39 -3.62
C ARG A 209 18.64 10.90 -3.56
N ASP A 210 17.78 11.41 -4.43
CA ASP A 210 17.39 12.82 -4.48
C ASP A 210 15.95 12.99 -3.94
N PRO A 211 15.78 13.34 -2.65
CA PRO A 211 14.47 13.38 -2.02
C PRO A 211 13.53 14.43 -2.61
N ASP A 212 14.06 15.63 -2.93
CA ASP A 212 13.26 16.71 -3.48
C ASP A 212 12.79 16.38 -4.90
N ALA A 213 13.69 15.85 -5.75
CA ALA A 213 13.32 15.39 -7.09
C ALA A 213 12.34 14.22 -7.06
N ALA A 214 12.46 13.30 -6.08
CA ALA A 214 11.52 12.20 -5.94
C ALA A 214 10.10 12.67 -5.58
N ARG A 215 10.00 13.64 -4.67
CA ARG A 215 8.73 14.27 -4.31
C ARG A 215 8.11 14.99 -5.50
N GLU A 216 8.91 15.78 -6.22
CA GLU A 216 8.45 16.53 -7.39
C GLU A 216 7.97 15.60 -8.50
N ALA A 217 8.74 14.57 -8.85
CA ALA A 217 8.33 13.57 -9.85
C ALA A 217 7.05 12.81 -9.47
N SER A 218 6.83 12.51 -8.18
CA SER A 218 5.57 11.92 -7.71
C SER A 218 4.39 12.88 -7.91
N ASN A 219 4.58 14.15 -7.56
CA ASN A 219 3.53 15.16 -7.72
C ASN A 219 3.23 15.43 -9.22
N GLU A 220 4.24 15.51 -10.07
CA GLU A 220 4.06 15.64 -11.52
C GLU A 220 3.29 14.46 -12.10
N HIS A 221 3.61 13.24 -11.69
CA HIS A 221 2.88 12.06 -12.11
C HIS A 221 1.39 12.15 -11.76
N LEU A 222 1.07 12.48 -10.51
CA LEU A 222 -0.32 12.57 -10.05
C LEU A 222 -1.07 13.74 -10.69
N SER A 223 -0.43 14.90 -10.85
CA SER A 223 -1.00 16.05 -11.57
C SER A 223 -1.33 15.69 -13.02
N TYR A 224 -0.46 14.94 -13.69
CA TYR A 224 -0.74 14.46 -15.04
C TYR A 224 -1.95 13.52 -15.09
N ILE A 225 -2.06 12.57 -14.15
CA ILE A 225 -3.23 11.68 -14.04
C ILE A 225 -4.51 12.50 -13.86
N GLU A 226 -4.49 13.50 -12.97
CA GLU A 226 -5.63 14.39 -12.72
C GLU A 226 -6.04 15.16 -13.99
N GLU A 227 -5.10 15.75 -14.69
CA GLU A 227 -5.35 16.48 -15.94
C GLU A 227 -6.01 15.59 -17.01
N VAL A 228 -5.50 14.39 -17.20
CA VAL A 228 -6.07 13.42 -18.13
C VAL A 228 -7.48 13.03 -17.72
N MET A 229 -7.73 12.73 -16.45
CA MET A 229 -9.07 12.40 -15.94
C MET A 229 -10.06 13.52 -16.16
N LEU A 230 -9.69 14.76 -15.87
CA LEU A 230 -10.54 15.95 -16.08
C LEU A 230 -10.86 16.16 -17.57
N SER A 231 -9.85 16.07 -18.44
CA SER A 231 -10.02 16.24 -19.88
C SER A 231 -10.98 15.21 -20.47
N MET A 232 -10.86 13.95 -20.08
CA MET A 232 -11.71 12.87 -20.55
C MET A 232 -13.15 12.98 -20.04
N ARG A 233 -13.35 13.38 -18.79
CA ARG A 233 -14.69 13.63 -18.25
C ARG A 233 -15.42 14.74 -18.99
N GLU A 234 -14.72 15.80 -19.35
CA GLU A 234 -15.30 16.88 -20.18
C GLU A 234 -15.71 16.38 -21.58
N GLU A 235 -14.86 15.56 -22.21
CA GLU A 235 -15.17 14.97 -23.52
C GLU A 235 -16.38 14.05 -23.45
N ASP A 236 -16.43 13.14 -22.48
CA ASP A 236 -17.56 12.24 -22.27
C ASP A 236 -18.86 13.05 -22.01
N SER A 237 -18.79 14.12 -21.24
CA SER A 237 -19.92 15.01 -20.96
C SER A 237 -20.39 15.74 -22.24
N ARG A 238 -19.47 16.17 -23.11
CA ARG A 238 -19.80 16.79 -24.41
C ARG A 238 -20.44 15.78 -25.37
N LEU A 239 -19.90 14.57 -25.41
CA LEU A 239 -20.43 13.48 -26.24
C LEU A 239 -21.84 13.10 -25.79
N GLN A 240 -22.08 12.90 -24.50
CA GLN A 240 -23.40 12.59 -23.94
C GLN A 240 -24.44 13.68 -24.24
N ARG A 241 -24.05 14.95 -24.16
CA ARG A 241 -24.91 16.07 -24.56
C ARG A 241 -25.26 16.06 -26.04
N SER A 242 -24.30 15.73 -26.90
CA SER A 242 -24.51 15.62 -28.33
C SER A 242 -25.46 14.48 -28.69
N LEU A 243 -25.25 13.29 -28.08
CA LEU A 243 -26.13 12.13 -28.30
C LEU A 243 -27.58 12.36 -27.83
N ARG A 244 -27.78 13.07 -26.72
CA ARG A 244 -29.11 13.46 -26.27
C ARG A 244 -29.83 14.38 -27.24
N ARG A 245 -29.12 15.33 -27.86
CA ARG A 245 -29.70 16.22 -28.88
C ARG A 245 -30.13 15.47 -30.14
N LEU A 246 -29.34 14.47 -30.57
CA LEU A 246 -29.71 13.64 -31.72
C LEU A 246 -30.96 12.78 -31.45
N LYS A 247 -31.10 12.24 -30.24
CA LYS A 247 -32.26 11.44 -29.82
C LYS A 247 -33.53 12.26 -29.59
N SER A 248 -33.43 13.57 -29.35
CA SER A 248 -34.59 14.46 -29.15
C SER A 248 -35.03 15.17 -30.39
N GLY A 249 -34.40 14.90 -31.55
CA GLY A 249 -34.76 15.46 -32.88
C GLY A 249 -35.51 14.51 -33.79
N ASP A 250 -35.73 13.25 -33.33
CA ASP A 250 -36.65 12.27 -33.91
C ASP A 250 -37.97 12.25 -33.11
#